data_deb8ca2af8b88488131e9e6c996fa4b9
#
_entry.id   deb8ca2af8b88488131e9e6c996fa4b9
#
_cell.length_a   1.000
_cell.length_b   1.000
_cell.length_c   1.000
_cell.angle_alpha   90.00
_cell.angle_beta   90.00
_cell.angle_gamma   90.00
#
_symmetry.space_group_name_H-M   'P 1'
#
loop_
_entity.id
_entity.type
_entity.pdbx_description
1 polymer ?
#
loop_
_entity_poly.entity_id
_entity_poly.type
_entity_poly.pdbx_seq_one_letter_code
_entity_poly.pdbx_strand_id
1 'polypeptide(L)'
;DQYAAEANGMLYNGPFKLTSWTHSSSLKMVKNEHYWDRQNISLKAIHVDYITADTRARLNLYTDGKIGFTRLDGETYKDALSQRFRIRRFTTGSTFFLEYNHRPGKPTGNLNLRKAIQSVFDPDELVNRVLATPGNLRGESLFPVWVNGVKDKFRKEYPAPQAGYDIKEAKRYLELAVQEIGPIPPLVLLVGDSPTATKQGEYMQGVLLNKLGIELKIDVQTFKQRLAKMTSGEFDIVGAGWGPDFDDILTFGDLFASWNMNNRGRYNNPEYDRLVRLTMNSTEPKTRMDAMGKAQQILFDDAVVLPQYEQGVIYLLNPKIKGVARRVIGPDPDFTYARIVP
;
A
#
# COMPACT_ATOMS: atom_id res chain seq x y z
N ASP A 1 -1.74 -23.38 -13.72
CA ASP A 1 -1.10 -22.22 -13.05
C ASP A 1 0.13 -21.67 -13.79
N GLN A 2 0.16 -21.86 -15.12
CA GLN A 2 1.24 -21.28 -15.96
C GLN A 2 0.79 -20.00 -16.70
N TYR A 3 -0.48 -19.63 -16.60
CA TYR A 3 -0.99 -18.40 -17.22
C TYR A 3 -0.30 -17.18 -16.62
N ALA A 4 0.18 -16.27 -17.48
CA ALA A 4 0.91 -15.06 -17.12
C ALA A 4 2.26 -15.28 -16.38
N ALA A 5 2.81 -16.51 -16.39
CA ALA A 5 4.15 -16.79 -15.87
C ALA A 5 5.25 -16.33 -16.85
N GLU A 6 4.95 -16.33 -18.14
CA GLU A 6 5.85 -15.94 -19.23
C GLU A 6 5.13 -15.06 -20.25
N ALA A 7 5.87 -14.40 -21.15
CA ALA A 7 5.29 -13.58 -22.21
C ALA A 7 4.43 -14.40 -23.19
N ASN A 8 4.73 -15.68 -23.34
CA ASN A 8 4.01 -16.57 -24.24
C ASN A 8 2.77 -17.16 -23.55
N GLY A 9 1.70 -17.39 -24.32
CA GLY A 9 0.49 -18.05 -23.82
C GLY A 9 -0.52 -17.13 -23.14
N MET A 10 -0.26 -15.82 -23.07
CA MET A 10 -1.24 -14.86 -22.56
C MET A 10 -2.23 -14.43 -23.63
N LEU A 11 -3.46 -14.16 -23.20
CA LEU A 11 -4.50 -13.57 -24.04
C LEU A 11 -4.53 -12.04 -23.83
N TYR A 12 -4.66 -11.30 -24.94
CA TYR A 12 -4.60 -9.85 -24.94
C TYR A 12 -5.82 -9.21 -25.59
N ASN A 13 -6.53 -8.39 -24.84
CA ASN A 13 -7.60 -7.53 -25.35
C ASN A 13 -7.27 -6.02 -25.19
N GLY A 14 -6.11 -5.69 -24.61
CA GLY A 14 -5.65 -4.31 -24.42
C GLY A 14 -4.87 -3.75 -25.61
N PRO A 15 -4.45 -2.45 -25.52
CA PRO A 15 -3.76 -1.74 -26.60
C PRO A 15 -2.34 -2.25 -26.89
N PHE A 16 -1.72 -2.95 -25.96
CA PHE A 16 -0.38 -3.52 -26.09
C PHE A 16 -0.36 -5.00 -25.73
N LYS A 17 0.58 -5.74 -26.33
CA LYS A 17 0.86 -7.16 -26.05
C LYS A 17 2.29 -7.28 -25.55
N LEU A 18 2.50 -8.05 -24.48
CA LEU A 18 3.82 -8.41 -23.98
C LEU A 18 4.47 -9.41 -24.94
N THR A 19 5.62 -9.06 -25.50
CA THR A 19 6.35 -9.89 -26.47
C THR A 19 7.65 -10.45 -25.96
N SER A 20 8.20 -9.85 -24.91
CA SER A 20 9.42 -10.32 -24.23
C SER A 20 9.39 -9.94 -22.78
N TRP A 21 9.82 -10.87 -21.93
CA TRP A 21 9.96 -10.66 -20.49
C TRP A 21 11.16 -11.46 -19.97
N THR A 22 12.20 -10.72 -19.57
CA THR A 22 13.31 -11.28 -18.81
C THR A 22 13.10 -10.91 -17.36
N HIS A 23 12.74 -11.88 -16.55
CA HIS A 23 12.40 -11.66 -15.14
C HIS A 23 13.46 -10.85 -14.41
N SER A 24 13.03 -9.90 -13.57
CA SER A 24 13.88 -8.98 -12.80
C SER A 24 14.83 -8.09 -13.63
N SER A 25 14.74 -8.09 -14.95
CA SER A 25 15.63 -7.35 -15.85
C SER A 25 14.87 -6.42 -16.78
N SER A 26 14.04 -6.96 -17.68
CA SER A 26 13.40 -6.14 -18.71
C SER A 26 12.10 -6.74 -19.21
N LEU A 27 11.25 -5.90 -19.81
CA LEU A 27 10.09 -6.35 -20.59
C LEU A 27 9.85 -5.43 -21.78
N LYS A 28 9.21 -5.99 -22.83
CA LYS A 28 8.84 -5.27 -24.03
C LYS A 28 7.38 -5.56 -24.38
N MET A 29 6.64 -4.49 -24.60
CA MET A 29 5.28 -4.56 -25.12
C MET A 29 5.23 -3.91 -26.51
N VAL A 30 4.45 -4.49 -27.42
CA VAL A 30 4.19 -3.92 -28.75
C VAL A 30 2.73 -3.62 -28.92
N LYS A 31 2.41 -2.66 -29.81
CA LYS A 31 1.03 -2.32 -30.19
C LYS A 31 0.25 -3.58 -30.58
N ASN A 32 -0.97 -3.69 -30.08
CA ASN A 32 -1.88 -4.77 -30.43
C ASN A 32 -2.72 -4.37 -31.66
N GLU A 33 -2.42 -4.97 -32.80
CA GLU A 33 -3.13 -4.68 -34.05
C GLU A 33 -4.58 -5.16 -34.06
N HIS A 34 -4.98 -5.98 -33.10
CA HIS A 34 -6.37 -6.44 -32.91
C HIS A 34 -7.14 -5.62 -31.86
N TYR A 35 -6.51 -4.60 -31.26
CA TYR A 35 -7.20 -3.73 -30.31
C TYR A 35 -8.30 -2.92 -31.04
N TRP A 36 -9.46 -2.83 -30.43
CA TRP A 36 -10.63 -2.20 -31.07
C TRP A 36 -10.37 -0.74 -31.46
N ASP A 37 -9.58 -0.01 -30.67
CA ASP A 37 -9.26 1.41 -30.91
C ASP A 37 -7.81 1.61 -31.38
N ARG A 38 -7.25 0.63 -32.10
CA ARG A 38 -5.85 0.66 -32.56
C ARG A 38 -5.46 1.89 -33.36
N GLN A 39 -6.44 2.50 -34.07
CA GLN A 39 -6.18 3.68 -34.91
C GLN A 39 -5.71 4.88 -34.09
N ASN A 40 -6.11 4.99 -32.81
CA ASN A 40 -5.76 6.06 -31.93
C ASN A 40 -4.50 5.75 -31.08
N ILE A 41 -3.90 4.57 -31.23
CA ILE A 41 -2.68 4.19 -30.50
C ILE A 41 -1.46 4.65 -31.30
N SER A 42 -0.76 5.68 -30.80
CA SER A 42 0.41 6.28 -31.44
C SER A 42 1.72 5.53 -31.19
N LEU A 43 1.88 4.95 -30.00
CA LEU A 43 3.11 4.23 -29.63
C LEU A 43 3.14 2.87 -30.34
N LYS A 44 4.29 2.56 -30.99
CA LYS A 44 4.52 1.24 -31.60
C LYS A 44 4.93 0.20 -30.57
N ALA A 45 5.67 0.61 -29.55
CA ALA A 45 6.17 -0.24 -28.47
C ALA A 45 6.41 0.55 -27.18
N ILE A 46 6.42 -0.17 -26.06
CA ILE A 46 6.83 0.30 -24.75
C ILE A 46 7.94 -0.63 -24.27
N HIS A 47 9.09 -0.05 -23.92
CA HIS A 47 10.24 -0.76 -23.41
C HIS A 47 10.44 -0.43 -21.93
N VAL A 48 10.60 -1.45 -21.11
CA VAL A 48 11.07 -1.36 -19.73
C VAL A 48 12.40 -2.11 -19.67
N ASP A 49 13.47 -1.43 -20.02
CA ASP A 49 14.80 -2.04 -20.16
C ASP A 49 15.54 -2.17 -18.82
N TYR A 50 15.00 -1.55 -17.77
CA TYR A 50 15.61 -1.53 -16.44
C TYR A 50 14.55 -1.75 -15.37
N ILE A 51 14.57 -2.90 -14.71
CA ILE A 51 13.70 -3.21 -13.58
C ILE A 51 14.53 -3.14 -12.29
N THR A 52 14.28 -2.11 -11.49
CA THR A 52 14.96 -1.90 -10.20
C THR A 52 14.05 -1.21 -9.20
N ALA A 53 14.13 -1.58 -7.93
CA ALA A 53 13.46 -0.91 -6.81
C ALA A 53 14.21 0.37 -6.37
N ASP A 54 15.50 0.49 -6.73
CA ASP A 54 16.36 1.62 -6.36
C ASP A 54 15.94 2.90 -7.11
N THR A 55 15.39 3.85 -6.33
CA THR A 55 14.91 5.15 -6.85
C THR A 55 16.07 6.04 -7.33
N ARG A 56 17.26 5.92 -6.74
CA ARG A 56 18.46 6.66 -7.15
C ARG A 56 18.93 6.19 -8.52
N ALA A 57 19.04 4.88 -8.72
CA ALA A 57 19.39 4.32 -10.02
C ALA A 57 18.40 4.76 -11.10
N ARG A 58 17.10 4.75 -10.82
CA ARG A 58 16.07 5.22 -11.75
C ARG A 58 16.19 6.71 -12.07
N LEU A 59 16.51 7.56 -11.07
CA LEU A 59 16.72 9.00 -11.32
C LEU A 59 17.93 9.21 -12.25
N ASN A 60 19.02 8.48 -12.06
CA ASN A 60 20.19 8.55 -12.92
C ASN A 60 19.85 8.13 -14.37
N LEU A 61 19.12 7.02 -14.55
CA LEU A 61 18.65 6.58 -15.87
C LEU A 61 17.77 7.64 -16.56
N TYR A 62 16.93 8.35 -15.79
CA TYR A 62 16.12 9.45 -16.33
C TYR A 62 17.00 10.65 -16.73
N THR A 63 17.95 11.02 -15.91
CA THR A 63 18.90 12.12 -16.16
C THR A 63 19.71 11.85 -17.42
N ASP A 64 20.17 10.59 -17.61
CA ASP A 64 20.89 10.12 -18.79
C ASP A 64 20.00 9.99 -20.05
N GLY A 65 18.69 10.24 -19.92
CA GLY A 65 17.76 10.11 -21.04
C GLY A 65 17.44 8.67 -21.46
N LYS A 66 17.85 7.69 -20.66
CA LYS A 66 17.62 6.25 -20.95
C LYS A 66 16.19 5.81 -20.70
N ILE A 67 15.49 6.48 -19.77
CA ILE A 67 14.06 6.25 -19.49
C ILE A 67 13.27 7.53 -19.55
N GLY A 68 12.01 7.45 -19.98
CA GLY A 68 11.12 8.60 -20.13
C GLY A 68 10.20 8.87 -18.95
N PHE A 69 10.13 7.96 -17.98
CA PHE A 69 9.28 8.05 -16.79
C PHE A 69 9.99 7.44 -15.59
N THR A 70 9.93 8.11 -14.44
CA THR A 70 10.38 7.54 -13.16
C THR A 70 9.58 8.12 -11.99
N ARG A 71 9.33 7.29 -10.96
CA ARG A 71 8.85 7.72 -9.66
C ARG A 71 10.02 8.17 -8.80
N LEU A 72 9.77 9.12 -7.91
CA LEU A 72 10.71 9.63 -6.93
C LEU A 72 10.27 9.25 -5.51
N ASP A 73 11.21 9.27 -4.58
CA ASP A 73 10.97 9.26 -3.14
C ASP A 73 11.41 10.59 -2.50
N GLY A 74 11.38 10.70 -1.16
CA GLY A 74 11.73 11.94 -0.47
C GLY A 74 13.18 12.39 -0.67
N GLU A 75 14.11 11.47 -0.93
CA GLU A 75 15.53 11.81 -1.21
C GLU A 75 15.72 12.26 -2.66
N THR A 76 15.32 11.41 -3.59
CA THR A 76 15.44 11.70 -5.02
C THR A 76 14.58 12.89 -5.47
N TYR A 77 13.53 13.23 -4.71
CA TYR A 77 12.78 14.47 -4.89
C TYR A 77 13.66 15.72 -4.74
N LYS A 78 14.49 15.76 -3.67
CA LYS A 78 15.39 16.92 -3.42
C LYS A 78 16.41 17.06 -4.55
N ASP A 79 16.95 15.94 -5.03
CA ASP A 79 17.91 15.95 -6.12
C ASP A 79 17.26 16.36 -7.46
N ALA A 80 16.05 15.88 -7.72
CA ALA A 80 15.32 16.30 -8.92
C ALA A 80 14.99 17.80 -8.90
N LEU A 81 14.69 18.38 -7.71
CA LEU A 81 14.53 19.82 -7.54
C LEU A 81 15.83 20.59 -7.82
N SER A 82 16.95 20.14 -7.27
CA SER A 82 18.26 20.78 -7.47
C SER A 82 18.67 20.78 -8.95
N GLN A 83 18.31 19.72 -9.68
CA GLN A 83 18.49 19.59 -11.13
C GLN A 83 17.42 20.35 -11.96
N ARG A 84 16.49 21.05 -11.31
CA ARG A 84 15.40 21.83 -11.94
C ARG A 84 14.48 21.00 -12.82
N PHE A 85 14.31 19.70 -12.54
CA PHE A 85 13.33 18.90 -13.24
C PHE A 85 11.89 19.32 -12.91
N ARG A 86 11.00 19.20 -13.90
CA ARG A 86 9.56 19.43 -13.73
C ARG A 86 8.93 18.22 -13.01
N ILE A 87 8.80 18.32 -11.70
CA ILE A 87 8.19 17.30 -10.87
C ILE A 87 6.67 17.37 -10.98
N ARG A 88 6.04 16.21 -11.14
CA ARG A 88 4.59 16.03 -11.16
C ARG A 88 4.15 15.24 -9.93
N ARG A 89 2.89 15.43 -9.53
CA ARG A 89 2.28 14.77 -8.36
C ARG A 89 1.01 14.05 -8.77
N PHE A 90 0.73 12.95 -8.08
CA PHE A 90 -0.49 12.17 -8.27
C PHE A 90 -0.83 11.44 -6.96
N THR A 91 -2.12 11.34 -6.60
CA THR A 91 -2.60 10.55 -5.46
C THR A 91 -3.08 9.20 -5.98
N THR A 92 -2.47 8.10 -5.53
CA THR A 92 -2.74 6.75 -6.04
C THR A 92 -4.02 6.14 -5.48
N GLY A 93 -4.56 6.73 -4.40
CA GLY A 93 -5.69 6.14 -3.69
C GLY A 93 -5.34 4.94 -2.80
N SER A 94 -4.07 4.57 -2.76
CA SER A 94 -3.61 3.44 -1.94
C SER A 94 -3.36 3.86 -0.51
N THR A 95 -3.71 2.97 0.44
CA THR A 95 -3.37 3.08 1.86
C THR A 95 -2.31 2.07 2.24
N PHE A 96 -1.42 2.46 3.15
CA PHE A 96 -0.38 1.61 3.72
C PHE A 96 -0.57 1.50 5.22
N PHE A 97 -0.38 0.29 5.73
CA PHE A 97 -0.64 -0.04 7.13
C PHE A 97 0.25 -1.19 7.61
N LEU A 98 0.34 -1.36 8.92
CA LEU A 98 0.82 -2.60 9.52
C LEU A 98 -0.37 -3.50 9.82
N GLU A 99 -0.27 -4.76 9.44
CA GLU A 99 -1.21 -5.83 9.78
C GLU A 99 -0.58 -6.75 10.82
N TYR A 100 -1.35 -7.16 11.79
CA TYR A 100 -0.92 -8.04 12.86
C TYR A 100 -1.32 -9.49 12.60
N ASN A 101 -0.53 -10.44 13.12
CA ASN A 101 -0.83 -11.86 13.03
C ASN A 101 -1.65 -12.31 14.25
N HIS A 102 -2.91 -12.68 13.99
CA HIS A 102 -3.87 -13.12 15.01
C HIS A 102 -3.89 -14.65 15.21
N ARG A 103 -2.98 -15.39 14.56
CA ARG A 103 -2.94 -16.85 14.70
C ARG A 103 -2.63 -17.26 16.14
N PRO A 104 -3.13 -18.44 16.60
CA PRO A 104 -2.75 -18.97 17.91
C PRO A 104 -1.23 -19.03 18.09
N GLY A 105 -0.76 -18.68 19.27
CA GLY A 105 0.66 -18.65 19.61
C GLY A 105 1.44 -17.43 19.13
N LYS A 106 0.81 -16.51 18.41
CA LYS A 106 1.44 -15.23 18.03
C LYS A 106 1.24 -14.18 19.10
N PRO A 107 2.31 -13.47 19.58
CA PRO A 107 2.17 -12.43 20.60
C PRO A 107 1.20 -11.33 20.17
N THR A 108 1.19 -10.99 18.89
CA THR A 108 0.32 -9.96 18.30
C THR A 108 -1.16 -10.38 18.21
N GLY A 109 -1.51 -11.61 18.56
CA GLY A 109 -2.89 -12.02 18.88
C GLY A 109 -3.46 -11.30 20.11
N ASN A 110 -2.58 -10.82 21.02
CA ASN A 110 -3.00 -10.10 22.22
C ASN A 110 -3.43 -8.65 21.87
N LEU A 111 -4.63 -8.27 22.29
CA LEU A 111 -5.21 -6.95 22.00
C LEU A 111 -4.42 -5.82 22.69
N ASN A 112 -4.03 -6.03 23.94
CA ASN A 112 -3.31 -5.02 24.71
C ASN A 112 -1.92 -4.73 24.11
N LEU A 113 -1.22 -5.75 23.59
CA LEU A 113 0.03 -5.56 22.85
C LEU A 113 -0.18 -4.72 21.58
N ARG A 114 -1.22 -4.98 20.79
CA ARG A 114 -1.52 -4.19 19.59
C ARG A 114 -1.87 -2.74 19.95
N LYS A 115 -2.65 -2.52 21.02
CA LYS A 115 -2.98 -1.17 21.51
C LYS A 115 -1.75 -0.44 22.02
N ALA A 116 -0.83 -1.12 22.69
CA ALA A 116 0.45 -0.53 23.12
C ALA A 116 1.26 -0.03 21.90
N ILE A 117 1.37 -0.85 20.85
CA ILE A 117 2.05 -0.49 19.61
C ILE A 117 1.35 0.69 18.92
N GLN A 118 0.03 0.68 18.85
CA GLN A 118 -0.77 1.75 18.25
C GLN A 118 -0.57 3.10 18.96
N SER A 119 -0.49 3.09 20.30
CA SER A 119 -0.38 4.31 21.10
C SER A 119 1.00 4.97 21.09
N VAL A 120 2.06 4.30 20.60
CA VAL A 120 3.40 4.89 20.44
C VAL A 120 3.73 5.28 19.00
N PHE A 121 2.86 4.99 18.06
CA PHE A 121 3.07 5.32 16.65
C PHE A 121 2.63 6.75 16.36
N ASP A 122 3.51 7.52 15.73
CA ASP A 122 3.23 8.87 15.26
C ASP A 122 3.20 8.90 13.72
N PRO A 123 1.99 8.92 13.10
CA PRO A 123 1.88 8.95 11.65
C PRO A 123 2.39 10.26 11.04
N ASP A 124 2.36 11.37 11.76
CA ASP A 124 2.90 12.65 11.27
C ASP A 124 4.44 12.62 11.23
N GLU A 125 5.08 12.02 12.23
CA GLU A 125 6.54 11.82 12.20
C GLU A 125 6.94 10.91 11.04
N LEU A 126 6.23 9.79 10.84
CA LEU A 126 6.49 8.88 9.72
C LEU A 126 6.39 9.61 8.37
N VAL A 127 5.29 10.32 8.14
CA VAL A 127 5.02 10.96 6.83
C VAL A 127 5.95 12.13 6.57
N ASN A 128 6.14 13.00 7.56
CA ASN A 128 6.79 14.29 7.35
C ASN A 128 8.32 14.24 7.54
N ARG A 129 8.82 13.32 8.38
CA ARG A 129 10.26 13.23 8.71
C ARG A 129 10.93 12.00 8.13
N VAL A 130 10.30 10.83 8.24
CA VAL A 130 10.92 9.56 7.82
C VAL A 130 10.78 9.36 6.31
N LEU A 131 9.55 9.37 5.80
CA LEU A 131 9.29 9.19 4.36
C LEU A 131 9.57 10.48 3.59
N ALA A 132 9.15 11.61 4.12
CA ALA A 132 9.32 12.96 3.57
C ALA A 132 8.98 13.06 2.06
N THR A 133 8.05 12.22 1.58
CA THR A 133 7.61 12.19 0.19
C THR A 133 6.43 13.15 0.03
N PRO A 134 6.56 14.22 -0.76
CA PRO A 134 5.48 15.18 -0.95
C PRO A 134 4.22 14.54 -1.52
N GLY A 135 3.08 14.82 -0.88
CA GLY A 135 1.77 14.29 -1.28
C GLY A 135 1.33 13.05 -0.52
N ASN A 136 2.19 12.42 0.28
CA ASN A 136 1.72 11.46 1.27
C ASN A 136 0.84 12.17 2.31
N LEU A 137 -0.24 11.50 2.71
CA LEU A 137 -1.10 11.93 3.81
C LEU A 137 -0.91 10.99 4.98
N ARG A 138 -1.09 11.49 6.21
CA ARG A 138 -1.06 10.64 7.40
C ARG A 138 -2.13 9.55 7.33
N GLY A 139 -1.81 8.36 7.77
CA GLY A 139 -2.77 7.27 7.90
C GLY A 139 -3.67 7.47 9.10
N GLU A 140 -4.97 7.46 8.89
CA GLU A 140 -5.97 7.58 9.96
C GLU A 140 -6.93 6.42 9.99
N SER A 141 -7.11 5.77 8.84
CA SER A 141 -8.05 4.67 8.66
C SER A 141 -7.56 3.71 7.58
N LEU A 142 -8.16 2.53 7.52
CA LEU A 142 -8.04 1.64 6.36
C LEU A 142 -8.67 2.29 5.12
N PHE A 143 -9.70 3.12 5.30
CA PHE A 143 -10.43 3.78 4.22
C PHE A 143 -9.77 5.11 3.86
N PRO A 144 -9.22 5.28 2.64
CA PRO A 144 -8.58 6.53 2.21
C PRO A 144 -9.55 7.71 2.10
N VAL A 145 -9.00 8.93 2.16
CA VAL A 145 -9.78 10.19 2.13
C VAL A 145 -10.63 10.38 0.87
N TRP A 146 -10.27 9.72 -0.24
CA TRP A 146 -10.97 9.87 -1.52
C TRP A 146 -12.24 9.02 -1.65
N VAL A 147 -12.40 7.98 -0.82
CA VAL A 147 -13.56 7.08 -0.86
C VAL A 147 -14.84 7.87 -0.67
N ASN A 148 -15.83 7.61 -1.54
CA ASN A 148 -17.10 8.29 -1.48
C ASN A 148 -17.99 7.68 -0.38
N GLY A 149 -18.69 8.55 0.35
CA GLY A 149 -19.79 8.20 1.23
C GLY A 149 -21.13 8.33 0.51
N VAL A 150 -22.16 8.73 1.25
CA VAL A 150 -23.52 8.92 0.70
C VAL A 150 -23.65 10.27 -0.02
N LYS A 151 -23.18 11.36 0.60
CA LYS A 151 -23.30 12.74 0.12
C LYS A 151 -21.97 13.44 -0.06
N ASP A 152 -20.96 13.03 0.71
CA ASP A 152 -19.59 13.57 0.69
C ASP A 152 -18.61 12.39 0.78
N LYS A 153 -17.36 12.65 1.10
CA LYS A 153 -16.35 11.62 1.32
C LYS A 153 -16.68 10.81 2.58
N PHE A 154 -16.49 9.49 2.49
CA PHE A 154 -16.78 8.56 3.59
C PHE A 154 -16.20 9.03 4.93
N ARG A 155 -14.93 9.40 4.96
CA ARG A 155 -14.27 9.84 6.20
C ARG A 155 -14.74 11.20 6.74
N LYS A 156 -15.48 11.98 5.95
CA LYS A 156 -16.18 13.17 6.46
C LYS A 156 -17.51 12.83 7.11
N GLU A 157 -18.24 11.86 6.55
CA GLU A 157 -19.51 11.38 7.09
C GLU A 157 -19.32 10.43 8.28
N TYR A 158 -18.24 9.64 8.25
CA TYR A 158 -17.83 8.66 9.27
C TYR A 158 -16.37 8.91 9.65
N PRO A 159 -16.08 9.91 10.51
CA PRO A 159 -14.72 10.21 10.93
C PRO A 159 -14.02 8.99 11.53
N ALA A 160 -12.76 8.79 11.16
CA ALA A 160 -11.96 7.70 11.70
C ALA A 160 -11.73 7.92 13.20
N PRO A 161 -11.90 6.89 14.04
CA PRO A 161 -11.45 6.95 15.42
C PRO A 161 -9.96 7.24 15.48
N GLN A 162 -9.52 8.07 16.43
CA GLN A 162 -8.11 8.44 16.56
C GLN A 162 -7.50 7.80 17.79
N ALA A 163 -6.47 6.99 17.61
CA ALA A 163 -5.56 6.68 18.71
C ALA A 163 -4.66 7.91 18.92
N GLY A 164 -4.72 8.48 20.11
CA GLY A 164 -3.77 9.50 20.49
C GLY A 164 -2.36 8.89 20.63
N TYR A 165 -1.33 9.64 20.21
CA TYR A 165 0.04 9.32 20.61
C TYR A 165 0.18 9.56 22.12
N ASP A 166 0.25 8.48 22.90
CA ASP A 166 0.32 8.53 24.35
C ASP A 166 1.23 7.40 24.90
N ILE A 167 2.44 7.78 25.27
CA ILE A 167 3.43 6.83 25.80
C ILE A 167 3.00 6.24 27.14
N LYS A 168 2.29 7.00 27.97
CA LYS A 168 1.84 6.52 29.28
C LYS A 168 0.76 5.43 29.11
N GLU A 169 -0.19 5.70 28.25
CA GLU A 169 -1.25 4.72 27.92
C GLU A 169 -0.65 3.48 27.22
N ALA A 170 0.31 3.67 26.33
CA ALA A 170 1.02 2.56 25.69
C ALA A 170 1.72 1.64 26.69
N LYS A 171 2.40 2.21 27.71
CA LYS A 171 3.03 1.42 28.77
C LYS A 171 2.02 0.68 29.62
N ARG A 172 0.88 1.30 29.92
CA ARG A 172 -0.23 0.64 30.62
C ARG A 172 -0.76 -0.56 29.84
N TYR A 173 -0.97 -0.43 28.54
CA TYR A 173 -1.36 -1.54 27.69
C TYR A 173 -0.28 -2.63 27.60
N LEU A 174 0.99 -2.25 27.56
CA LEU A 174 2.08 -3.22 27.56
C LEU A 174 2.13 -4.03 28.87
N GLU A 175 1.94 -3.37 30.03
CA GLU A 175 1.87 -4.04 31.32
C GLU A 175 0.70 -5.07 31.35
N LEU A 176 -0.47 -4.71 30.84
CA LEU A 176 -1.60 -5.64 30.71
C LEU A 176 -1.26 -6.81 29.77
N ALA A 177 -0.64 -6.54 28.65
CA ALA A 177 -0.19 -7.59 27.72
C ALA A 177 0.77 -8.56 28.41
N VAL A 178 1.77 -8.05 29.12
CA VAL A 178 2.75 -8.88 29.86
C VAL A 178 2.06 -9.71 30.96
N GLN A 179 1.05 -9.17 31.64
CA GLN A 179 0.25 -9.94 32.61
C GLN A 179 -0.53 -11.09 31.96
N GLU A 180 -1.03 -10.89 30.75
CA GLU A 180 -1.87 -11.87 30.04
C GLU A 180 -1.06 -12.95 29.31
N ILE A 181 0.08 -12.59 28.69
CA ILE A 181 0.83 -13.50 27.84
C ILE A 181 2.30 -13.68 28.22
N GLY A 182 2.74 -13.10 29.35
CA GLY A 182 4.13 -13.13 29.79
C GLY A 182 5.03 -12.12 29.07
N PRO A 183 6.35 -12.19 29.28
CA PRO A 183 7.30 -11.30 28.62
C PRO A 183 7.17 -11.34 27.10
N ILE A 184 7.19 -10.14 26.48
CA ILE A 184 7.05 -10.04 25.02
C ILE A 184 8.37 -10.48 24.36
N PRO A 185 8.38 -11.55 23.56
CA PRO A 185 9.57 -11.96 22.82
C PRO A 185 9.90 -10.96 21.71
N PRO A 186 11.12 -11.02 21.13
CA PRO A 186 11.43 -10.29 19.92
C PRO A 186 10.40 -10.57 18.82
N LEU A 187 9.77 -9.49 18.28
CA LEU A 187 8.77 -9.59 17.24
C LEU A 187 9.42 -9.57 15.86
N VAL A 188 8.79 -10.20 14.87
CA VAL A 188 9.24 -10.18 13.47
C VAL A 188 8.36 -9.25 12.66
N LEU A 189 8.95 -8.19 12.09
CA LEU A 189 8.34 -7.29 11.12
C LEU A 189 8.75 -7.69 9.71
N LEU A 190 7.83 -8.24 8.95
CA LEU A 190 8.00 -8.58 7.55
C LEU A 190 7.74 -7.35 6.66
N VAL A 191 8.71 -6.97 5.83
CA VAL A 191 8.62 -5.83 4.91
C VAL A 191 9.08 -6.19 3.50
N GLY A 192 8.76 -5.33 2.51
CA GLY A 192 9.30 -5.43 1.16
C GLY A 192 10.74 -4.94 1.06
N ASP A 193 11.39 -5.23 -0.07
CA ASP A 193 12.80 -4.91 -0.36
C ASP A 193 13.04 -3.50 -0.93
N SER A 194 12.01 -2.62 -0.90
CA SER A 194 12.18 -1.23 -1.32
C SER A 194 12.83 -0.37 -0.22
N PRO A 195 13.63 0.66 -0.59
CA PRO A 195 14.20 1.59 0.39
C PRO A 195 13.15 2.24 1.31
N THR A 196 11.97 2.55 0.78
CA THR A 196 10.85 3.09 1.56
C THR A 196 10.37 2.10 2.62
N ALA A 197 10.20 0.82 2.26
CA ALA A 197 9.75 -0.21 3.20
C ALA A 197 10.80 -0.48 4.30
N THR A 198 12.09 -0.47 3.94
CA THR A 198 13.18 -0.60 4.91
C THR A 198 13.17 0.56 5.91
N LYS A 199 13.08 1.81 5.44
CA LYS A 199 12.97 2.99 6.32
C LYS A 199 11.77 2.94 7.27
N GLN A 200 10.62 2.47 6.80
CA GLN A 200 9.45 2.26 7.66
C GLN A 200 9.73 1.20 8.74
N GLY A 201 10.38 0.10 8.35
CA GLY A 201 10.77 -0.96 9.28
C GLY A 201 11.74 -0.46 10.35
N GLU A 202 12.79 0.26 9.96
CA GLU A 202 13.78 0.86 10.87
C GLU A 202 13.13 1.89 11.81
N TYR A 203 12.23 2.71 11.32
CA TYR A 203 11.46 3.64 12.15
C TYR A 203 10.65 2.89 13.21
N MET A 204 9.89 1.88 12.83
CA MET A 204 9.09 1.07 13.76
C MET A 204 9.97 0.34 14.77
N GLN A 205 11.12 -0.20 14.33
CA GLN A 205 12.10 -0.83 15.21
C GLN A 205 12.61 0.15 16.29
N GLY A 206 12.99 1.35 15.90
CA GLY A 206 13.42 2.40 16.80
C GLY A 206 12.31 2.84 17.76
N VAL A 207 11.08 3.01 17.27
CA VAL A 207 9.92 3.40 18.09
C VAL A 207 9.63 2.34 19.15
N LEU A 208 9.52 1.06 18.77
CA LEU A 208 9.17 0.00 19.72
C LEU A 208 10.27 -0.24 20.74
N LEU A 209 11.53 -0.22 20.33
CA LEU A 209 12.65 -0.39 21.26
C LEU A 209 12.74 0.78 22.25
N ASN A 210 12.72 2.01 21.75
CA ASN A 210 12.96 3.19 22.60
C ASN A 210 11.77 3.56 23.50
N LYS A 211 10.53 3.26 23.08
CA LYS A 211 9.31 3.66 23.82
C LYS A 211 8.78 2.54 24.71
N LEU A 212 8.88 1.28 24.26
CA LEU A 212 8.29 0.11 24.91
C LEU A 212 9.29 -0.96 25.34
N GLY A 213 10.57 -0.85 24.94
CA GLY A 213 11.58 -1.89 25.20
C GLY A 213 11.32 -3.19 24.41
N ILE A 214 10.50 -3.14 23.37
CA ILE A 214 10.20 -4.31 22.52
C ILE A 214 11.22 -4.38 21.39
N GLU A 215 11.92 -5.51 21.31
CA GLU A 215 12.82 -5.80 20.18
C GLU A 215 12.00 -6.14 18.93
N LEU A 216 12.32 -5.52 17.78
CA LEU A 216 11.71 -5.79 16.49
C LEU A 216 12.79 -6.24 15.50
N LYS A 217 12.66 -7.45 14.95
CA LYS A 217 13.52 -7.99 13.89
C LYS A 217 12.90 -7.71 12.53
N ILE A 218 13.63 -7.01 11.67
CA ILE A 218 13.15 -6.67 10.33
C ILE A 218 13.49 -7.83 9.39
N ASP A 219 12.48 -8.43 8.76
CA ASP A 219 12.60 -9.46 7.74
C ASP A 219 12.28 -8.84 6.37
N VAL A 220 13.33 -8.50 5.60
CA VAL A 220 13.22 -7.88 4.28
C VAL A 220 13.11 -8.96 3.21
N GLN A 221 12.03 -8.93 2.41
CA GLN A 221 11.75 -9.95 1.41
C GLN A 221 11.33 -9.32 0.08
N THR A 222 11.66 -10.00 -1.03
CA THR A 222 11.06 -9.68 -2.33
C THR A 222 9.54 -9.83 -2.28
N PHE A 223 8.82 -9.18 -3.19
CA PHE A 223 7.35 -9.22 -3.19
C PHE A 223 6.79 -10.65 -3.16
N LYS A 224 7.34 -11.55 -4.00
CA LYS A 224 6.90 -12.96 -4.06
C LYS A 224 7.14 -13.71 -2.75
N GLN A 225 8.33 -13.55 -2.17
CA GLN A 225 8.70 -14.19 -0.89
C GLN A 225 7.87 -13.63 0.27
N ARG A 226 7.64 -12.31 0.30
CA ARG A 226 6.79 -11.67 1.29
C ARG A 226 5.37 -12.23 1.24
N LEU A 227 4.77 -12.35 0.05
CA LEU A 227 3.44 -12.95 -0.10
C LEU A 227 3.39 -14.41 0.38
N ALA A 228 4.43 -15.19 0.11
CA ALA A 228 4.52 -16.59 0.61
C ALA A 228 4.55 -16.62 2.15
N LYS A 229 5.41 -15.81 2.78
CA LYS A 229 5.50 -15.69 4.24
C LYS A 229 4.23 -15.14 4.88
N MET A 230 3.56 -14.19 4.24
CA MET A 230 2.24 -13.71 4.69
C MET A 230 1.21 -14.84 4.69
N THR A 231 1.22 -15.69 3.67
CA THR A 231 0.29 -16.83 3.54
C THR A 231 0.59 -17.92 4.57
N SER A 232 1.88 -18.26 4.81
CA SER A 232 2.28 -19.25 5.82
C SER A 232 2.17 -18.72 7.25
N GLY A 233 2.11 -17.38 7.47
CA GLY A 233 2.05 -16.77 8.80
C GLY A 233 3.41 -16.61 9.47
N GLU A 234 4.50 -16.57 8.70
CA GLU A 234 5.88 -16.39 9.17
C GLU A 234 6.18 -14.91 9.45
N PHE A 235 5.38 -14.27 10.30
CA PHE A 235 5.54 -12.91 10.75
C PHE A 235 4.75 -12.71 12.05
N ASP A 236 5.02 -11.64 12.78
CA ASP A 236 4.18 -11.12 13.85
C ASP A 236 3.48 -9.84 13.39
N ILE A 237 4.20 -8.98 12.69
CA ILE A 237 3.70 -7.77 12.06
C ILE A 237 4.14 -7.78 10.60
N VAL A 238 3.31 -7.31 9.68
CA VAL A 238 3.70 -7.14 8.28
C VAL A 238 3.36 -5.73 7.78
N GLY A 239 4.33 -5.10 7.10
CA GLY A 239 4.10 -3.90 6.32
C GLY A 239 3.34 -4.24 5.04
N ALA A 240 2.11 -3.76 4.96
CA ALA A 240 1.19 -4.03 3.85
C ALA A 240 0.65 -2.73 3.27
N GLY A 241 0.00 -2.84 2.13
CA GLY A 241 -0.71 -1.74 1.49
C GLY A 241 -1.77 -2.28 0.56
N TRP A 242 -2.78 -1.48 0.32
CA TRP A 242 -3.85 -1.81 -0.61
C TRP A 242 -4.14 -0.65 -1.55
N GLY A 243 -4.15 -0.92 -2.85
CA GLY A 243 -4.67 -0.03 -3.87
C GLY A 243 -6.09 -0.47 -4.25
N PRO A 244 -6.99 0.45 -4.63
CA PRO A 244 -8.35 0.07 -4.96
C PRO A 244 -8.41 -0.75 -6.25
N ASP A 245 -9.12 -1.88 -6.21
CA ASP A 245 -9.38 -2.70 -7.41
C ASP A 245 -10.59 -2.17 -8.19
N PHE A 246 -11.53 -1.51 -7.49
CA PHE A 246 -12.75 -0.93 -8.05
C PHE A 246 -13.22 0.27 -7.22
N ASP A 247 -14.10 1.11 -7.81
CA ASP A 247 -14.62 2.33 -7.17
C ASP A 247 -15.80 2.02 -6.23
N ASP A 248 -15.51 1.31 -5.15
CA ASP A 248 -16.45 1.05 -4.07
C ASP A 248 -15.71 0.89 -2.75
N ILE A 249 -16.36 1.20 -1.64
CA ILE A 249 -15.79 1.09 -0.29
C ILE A 249 -15.38 -0.35 0.07
N LEU A 250 -16.04 -1.35 -0.53
CA LEU A 250 -15.74 -2.76 -0.30
C LEU A 250 -14.34 -3.17 -0.73
N THR A 251 -13.70 -2.45 -1.69
CA THR A 251 -12.32 -2.75 -2.07
C THR A 251 -11.35 -2.68 -0.88
N PHE A 252 -11.70 -1.92 0.16
CA PHE A 252 -10.98 -1.87 1.43
C PHE A 252 -11.71 -2.63 2.53
N GLY A 253 -13.05 -2.51 2.56
CA GLY A 253 -13.88 -2.98 3.66
C GLY A 253 -14.00 -4.50 3.80
N ASP A 254 -13.67 -5.27 2.78
CA ASP A 254 -13.69 -6.74 2.87
C ASP A 254 -12.34 -7.37 3.19
N LEU A 255 -11.24 -6.60 3.20
CA LEU A 255 -9.88 -7.10 3.35
C LEU A 255 -9.68 -7.96 4.60
N PHE A 256 -10.33 -7.62 5.70
CA PHE A 256 -10.22 -8.30 6.99
C PHE A 256 -11.40 -9.19 7.33
N ALA A 257 -12.32 -9.41 6.38
CA ALA A 257 -13.36 -10.42 6.53
C ALA A 257 -12.74 -11.83 6.68
N SER A 258 -13.29 -12.67 7.54
CA SER A 258 -12.67 -13.96 7.90
C SER A 258 -12.48 -14.88 6.71
N TRP A 259 -13.30 -14.76 5.66
CA TRP A 259 -13.22 -15.53 4.43
C TRP A 259 -12.29 -14.93 3.36
N ASN A 260 -11.82 -13.67 3.52
CA ASN A 260 -11.00 -13.02 2.52
C ASN A 260 -9.56 -13.55 2.58
N MET A 261 -9.03 -13.98 1.43
CA MET A 261 -7.66 -14.51 1.34
C MET A 261 -6.59 -13.46 1.61
N ASN A 262 -6.91 -12.16 1.50
CA ASN A 262 -6.01 -11.06 1.84
C ASN A 262 -5.96 -10.76 3.34
N ASN A 263 -6.87 -11.30 4.14
CA ASN A 263 -6.79 -11.33 5.60
C ASN A 263 -5.70 -12.32 6.03
N ARG A 264 -4.46 -11.96 5.79
CA ARG A 264 -3.32 -12.85 6.00
C ARG A 264 -2.92 -13.00 7.47
N GLY A 265 -3.28 -12.02 8.27
CA GLY A 265 -3.18 -12.06 9.74
C GLY A 265 -4.22 -12.97 10.41
N ARG A 266 -5.23 -13.44 9.67
CA ARG A 266 -6.30 -14.30 10.19
C ARG A 266 -7.14 -13.65 11.29
N TYR A 267 -7.38 -12.34 11.18
CA TYR A 267 -8.38 -11.69 12.02
C TYR A 267 -9.74 -12.34 11.83
N ASN A 268 -10.51 -12.49 12.92
CA ASN A 268 -11.82 -13.10 12.89
C ASN A 268 -12.74 -12.38 13.88
N ASN A 269 -13.76 -11.70 13.37
CA ASN A 269 -14.81 -11.07 14.16
C ASN A 269 -16.14 -11.23 13.44
N PRO A 270 -17.10 -12.01 14.01
CA PRO A 270 -18.39 -12.30 13.39
C PRO A 270 -19.23 -11.05 13.10
N GLU A 271 -19.13 -9.99 13.92
CA GLU A 271 -19.87 -8.75 13.69
C GLU A 271 -19.25 -7.95 12.53
N TYR A 272 -17.93 -7.92 12.41
CA TYR A 272 -17.26 -7.36 11.24
C TYR A 272 -17.71 -8.07 9.97
N ASP A 273 -17.68 -9.39 9.98
CA ASP A 273 -18.12 -10.23 8.86
C ASP A 273 -19.59 -9.95 8.47
N ARG A 274 -20.48 -9.80 9.47
CA ARG A 274 -21.88 -9.46 9.25
C ARG A 274 -22.06 -8.10 8.58
N LEU A 275 -21.27 -7.10 9.00
CA LEU A 275 -21.30 -5.74 8.43
C LEU A 275 -20.80 -5.72 6.99
N VAL A 276 -19.72 -6.48 6.70
CA VAL A 276 -19.21 -6.63 5.33
C VAL A 276 -20.28 -7.29 4.44
N ARG A 277 -20.91 -8.39 4.88
CA ARG A 277 -22.01 -9.04 4.13
C ARG A 277 -23.21 -8.11 3.93
N LEU A 278 -23.56 -7.30 4.91
CA LEU A 278 -24.62 -6.30 4.78
C LEU A 278 -24.29 -5.29 3.68
N THR A 279 -23.04 -4.82 3.64
CA THR A 279 -22.57 -3.90 2.59
C THR A 279 -22.56 -4.56 1.21
N MET A 280 -22.16 -5.83 1.10
CA MET A 280 -22.17 -6.57 -0.16
C MET A 280 -23.58 -6.77 -0.74
N ASN A 281 -24.57 -7.00 0.12
CA ASN A 281 -25.91 -7.40 -0.28
C ASN A 281 -26.93 -6.25 -0.34
N SER A 282 -26.60 -5.07 0.18
CA SER A 282 -27.48 -3.92 0.16
C SER A 282 -27.22 -3.04 -1.07
N THR A 283 -28.29 -2.59 -1.70
CA THR A 283 -28.26 -1.57 -2.77
C THR A 283 -28.49 -0.16 -2.22
N GLU A 284 -28.86 -0.03 -0.94
CA GLU A 284 -29.14 1.25 -0.31
C GLU A 284 -27.83 1.90 0.17
N PRO A 285 -27.42 3.05 -0.40
CA PRO A 285 -26.12 3.65 -0.10
C PRO A 285 -25.91 3.96 1.38
N LYS A 286 -26.95 4.49 2.06
CA LYS A 286 -26.83 4.83 3.48
C LYS A 286 -26.60 3.59 4.34
N THR A 287 -27.33 2.51 4.09
CA THR A 287 -27.16 1.24 4.81
C THR A 287 -25.76 0.68 4.66
N ARG A 288 -25.21 0.76 3.44
CA ARG A 288 -23.85 0.33 3.15
C ARG A 288 -22.80 1.16 3.91
N MET A 289 -22.92 2.48 3.87
CA MET A 289 -21.97 3.38 4.53
C MET A 289 -22.08 3.32 6.06
N ASP A 290 -23.29 3.20 6.62
CA ASP A 290 -23.50 2.98 8.07
C ASP A 290 -22.84 1.67 8.53
N ALA A 291 -22.94 0.61 7.74
CA ALA A 291 -22.27 -0.66 8.03
C ALA A 291 -20.74 -0.53 7.99
N MET A 292 -20.19 0.15 6.99
CA MET A 292 -18.75 0.37 6.90
C MET A 292 -18.22 1.34 7.97
N GLY A 293 -19.01 2.33 8.41
CA GLY A 293 -18.65 3.17 9.55
C GLY A 293 -18.51 2.37 10.85
N LYS A 294 -19.41 1.41 11.10
CA LYS A 294 -19.32 0.49 12.23
C LYS A 294 -18.13 -0.49 12.07
N ALA A 295 -17.91 -1.00 10.87
CA ALA A 295 -16.77 -1.86 10.56
C ALA A 295 -15.43 -1.14 10.80
N GLN A 296 -15.34 0.15 10.43
CA GLN A 296 -14.17 0.99 10.73
C GLN A 296 -13.92 1.10 12.24
N GLN A 297 -14.99 1.28 13.03
CA GLN A 297 -14.87 1.33 14.50
C GLN A 297 -14.35 0.01 15.06
N ILE A 298 -14.85 -1.13 14.59
CA ILE A 298 -14.40 -2.45 15.02
C ILE A 298 -12.90 -2.65 14.71
N LEU A 299 -12.46 -2.31 13.50
CA LEU A 299 -11.02 -2.40 13.14
C LEU A 299 -10.14 -1.57 14.06
N PHE A 300 -10.62 -0.43 14.51
CA PHE A 300 -9.93 0.43 15.47
C PHE A 300 -9.93 -0.16 16.88
N ASP A 301 -11.10 -0.56 17.39
CA ASP A 301 -11.26 -1.07 18.76
C ASP A 301 -10.48 -2.37 18.98
N ASP A 302 -10.43 -3.23 17.96
CA ASP A 302 -9.66 -4.48 17.96
C ASP A 302 -8.20 -4.27 17.54
N ALA A 303 -7.79 -3.02 17.23
CA ALA A 303 -6.46 -2.68 16.75
C ALA A 303 -5.97 -3.67 15.66
N VAL A 304 -6.82 -3.92 14.66
CA VAL A 304 -6.58 -4.93 13.61
C VAL A 304 -5.46 -4.50 12.67
N VAL A 305 -5.44 -3.21 12.37
CA VAL A 305 -4.42 -2.57 11.52
C VAL A 305 -3.92 -1.29 12.18
N LEU A 306 -2.67 -0.94 11.88
CA LEU A 306 -2.10 0.36 12.19
C LEU A 306 -1.93 1.15 10.90
N PRO A 307 -2.87 2.06 10.57
CA PRO A 307 -2.75 2.89 9.38
C PRO A 307 -1.49 3.75 9.46
N GLN A 308 -0.67 3.73 8.40
CA GLN A 308 0.59 4.45 8.37
C GLN A 308 0.50 5.71 7.51
N TYR A 309 0.13 5.55 6.24
CA TYR A 309 -0.03 6.68 5.33
C TYR A 309 -0.90 6.32 4.12
N GLU A 310 -1.47 7.36 3.49
CA GLU A 310 -2.06 7.27 2.16
C GLU A 310 -1.03 7.77 1.13
N GLN A 311 -0.88 7.05 0.04
CA GLN A 311 0.24 7.27 -0.88
C GLN A 311 0.00 8.42 -1.86
N GLY A 312 0.86 9.42 -1.78
CA GLY A 312 1.13 10.35 -2.87
C GLY A 312 2.33 9.89 -3.68
N VAL A 313 2.25 10.03 -4.99
CA VAL A 313 3.35 9.74 -5.90
C VAL A 313 3.87 11.03 -6.52
N ILE A 314 5.16 11.20 -6.45
CA ILE A 314 5.90 12.22 -7.19
C ILE A 314 6.70 11.54 -8.30
N TYR A 315 6.70 12.13 -9.48
CA TYR A 315 7.31 11.50 -10.64
C TYR A 315 7.83 12.50 -11.66
N LEU A 316 8.76 12.03 -12.47
CA LEU A 316 9.25 12.72 -13.66
C LEU A 316 8.65 12.05 -14.90
N LEU A 317 8.30 12.87 -15.88
CA LEU A 317 7.87 12.44 -17.21
C LEU A 317 8.57 13.32 -18.23
N ASN A 318 9.28 12.70 -19.17
CA ASN A 318 9.96 13.40 -20.25
C ASN A 318 8.97 14.35 -20.95
N PRO A 319 9.32 15.65 -21.11
CA PRO A 319 8.43 16.65 -21.72
C PRO A 319 7.92 16.28 -23.11
N LYS A 320 8.66 15.47 -23.85
CA LYS A 320 8.24 14.97 -25.17
C LYS A 320 7.16 13.89 -25.12
N ILE A 321 6.93 13.26 -23.96
CA ILE A 321 5.86 12.27 -23.79
C ILE A 321 4.58 12.99 -23.37
N LYS A 322 3.53 12.89 -24.18
CA LYS A 322 2.21 13.47 -23.94
C LYS A 322 1.14 12.37 -23.90
N GLY A 323 -0.03 12.67 -23.32
CA GLY A 323 -1.17 11.77 -23.31
C GLY A 323 -1.05 10.57 -22.34
N VAL A 324 -0.10 10.59 -21.42
CA VAL A 324 -0.06 9.61 -20.31
C VAL A 324 -1.16 9.97 -19.32
N ALA A 325 -2.09 9.06 -19.08
CA ALA A 325 -3.09 9.20 -18.04
C ALA A 325 -2.61 8.58 -16.72
N ARG A 326 -3.02 9.20 -15.61
CA ARG A 326 -2.83 8.69 -14.26
C ARG A 326 -4.18 8.28 -13.71
N ARG A 327 -4.26 7.11 -13.13
CA ARG A 327 -5.51 6.53 -12.64
C ARG A 327 -5.38 6.09 -11.20
N VAL A 328 -6.44 6.33 -10.41
CA VAL A 328 -6.56 5.79 -9.04
C VAL A 328 -6.89 4.30 -9.11
N ILE A 329 -7.70 3.91 -10.08
CA ILE A 329 -8.16 2.54 -10.32
C ILE A 329 -7.75 2.12 -11.72
N GLY A 330 -7.25 0.89 -11.86
CA GLY A 330 -6.75 0.34 -13.11
C GLY A 330 -5.26 0.65 -13.37
N PRO A 331 -4.80 0.53 -14.63
CA PRO A 331 -3.38 0.72 -14.97
C PRO A 331 -2.89 2.13 -14.63
N ASP A 332 -1.79 2.24 -13.90
CA ASP A 332 -1.15 3.51 -13.57
C ASP A 332 0.39 3.40 -13.60
N PRO A 333 1.09 4.12 -14.47
CA PRO A 333 0.57 5.03 -15.52
C PRO A 333 -0.06 4.30 -16.70
N ASP A 334 -1.08 4.90 -17.29
CA ASP A 334 -1.72 4.41 -18.51
C ASP A 334 -1.13 5.10 -19.75
N PHE A 335 -0.48 4.32 -20.59
CA PHE A 335 0.18 4.77 -21.84
C PHE A 335 -0.68 4.55 -23.08
N THR A 336 -1.95 4.17 -22.95
CA THR A 336 -2.83 3.85 -24.08
C THR A 336 -2.78 4.92 -25.18
N TYR A 337 -2.99 6.17 -24.80
CA TYR A 337 -2.98 7.30 -25.75
C TYR A 337 -1.73 8.16 -25.65
N ALA A 338 -0.66 7.60 -25.11
CA ALA A 338 0.61 8.32 -25.06
C ALA A 338 1.22 8.48 -26.46
N ARG A 339 1.88 9.61 -26.68
CA ARG A 339 2.60 9.93 -27.92
C ARG A 339 3.89 10.67 -27.60
N ILE A 340 4.87 10.50 -28.47
CA ILE A 340 6.12 11.27 -28.43
C ILE A 340 5.97 12.44 -29.40
N VAL A 341 6.22 13.65 -28.90
CA VAL A 341 6.25 14.87 -29.68
C VAL A 341 7.69 15.33 -29.91
N PRO A 342 7.96 16.04 -31.02
CA PRO A 342 9.30 16.54 -31.36
C PRO A 342 9.98 17.34 -30.26
#